data_c2b43af707aa099d62e0b8588503aacd
#
_entry.id   c2b43af707aa099d62e0b8588503aacd
#
_cell.length_a   1.000
_cell.length_b   1.000
_cell.length_c   1.000
_cell.angle_alpha   90.00
_cell.angle_beta   90.00
_cell.angle_gamma   90.00
#
_symmetry.space_group_name_H-M   'P 1'
#
loop_
_entity.id
_entity.type
_entity.pdbx_description
1 polymer ?
#
loop_
_entity_poly.entity_id
_entity_poly.type
_entity_poly.pdbx_seq_one_letter_code
_entity_poly.pdbx_strand_id
1 'polypeptide(L)'
;MRRLAGILLTASLLCFSLGGSASAGSIRAMMAEEMQASYADDEDDLGLPLFENLEPGGPGSKSKWKALGLSILFPGAGQFYTEQMKKMRIFGGAEIMVWTGFFGLRTYGAWKKEDYKAWAAYHAGADVNDKPDDYYESLTYYDNLDEYNQLELLYEGSRAVLYPDTPEYYWNWDSDGSRSHYRDLRNKSKNAYRRSLLFLGAAVINRVLSGIDAYRSAGSYNRQQEFSGSGWRVYCSSAGLTKDGDFEIGLTRQF
;
A
#
# COMPACT_ATOMS: atom_id res chain seq x y z
N MET A 1 23.37 8.30 7.06
CA MET A 1 21.94 8.36 7.40
C MET A 1 21.12 9.37 6.58
N ARG A 2 21.67 10.50 6.11
CA ARG A 2 20.95 11.49 5.26
C ARG A 2 20.61 10.98 3.84
N ARG A 3 21.36 10.05 3.28
CA ARG A 3 21.11 9.51 1.92
C ARG A 3 20.01 8.46 1.85
N LEU A 4 19.73 7.73 2.94
CA LEU A 4 18.63 6.74 3.01
C LEU A 4 17.26 7.39 3.16
N ALA A 5 17.17 8.52 3.86
CA ALA A 5 15.92 9.27 3.99
C ALA A 5 15.46 9.90 2.65
N GLY A 6 16.41 10.32 1.80
CA GLY A 6 16.12 10.82 0.47
C GLY A 6 15.60 9.75 -0.49
N ILE A 7 16.10 8.52 -0.39
CA ILE A 7 15.68 7.39 -1.25
C ILE A 7 14.26 6.93 -0.88
N LEU A 8 13.88 6.92 0.40
CA LEU A 8 12.52 6.58 0.84
C LEU A 8 11.50 7.64 0.46
N LEU A 9 11.87 8.92 0.47
CA LEU A 9 10.98 10.02 0.05
C LEU A 9 10.73 10.00 -1.46
N THR A 10 11.76 9.73 -2.27
CA THR A 10 11.63 9.63 -3.72
C THR A 10 10.88 8.37 -4.15
N ALA A 11 11.03 7.25 -3.43
CA ALA A 11 10.28 6.03 -3.70
C ALA A 11 8.78 6.19 -3.42
N SER A 12 8.39 6.94 -2.38
CA SER A 12 6.99 7.23 -2.08
C SER A 12 6.31 8.13 -3.13
N LEU A 13 7.04 9.10 -3.71
CA LEU A 13 6.55 9.94 -4.80
C LEU A 13 6.53 9.21 -6.16
N LEU A 14 7.51 8.35 -6.43
CA LEU A 14 7.57 7.60 -7.69
C LEU A 14 6.48 6.51 -7.80
N CYS A 15 6.06 5.91 -6.70
CA CYS A 15 4.94 4.96 -6.73
C CYS A 15 3.60 5.59 -7.09
N PHE A 16 3.44 6.92 -6.89
CA PHE A 16 2.23 7.65 -7.33
C PHE A 16 2.26 8.01 -8.82
N SER A 17 3.45 7.98 -9.46
CA SER A 17 3.63 8.39 -10.86
C SER A 17 3.74 7.22 -11.86
N LEU A 18 3.94 5.97 -11.42
CA LEU A 18 4.14 4.80 -12.29
C LEU A 18 2.91 3.89 -12.45
N GLY A 19 1.78 4.27 -11.88
CA GLY A 19 0.51 3.54 -11.99
C GLY A 19 -0.41 4.13 -13.04
N GLY A 20 -0.09 4.01 -14.32
CA GLY A 20 -1.09 4.17 -15.36
C GLY A 20 -0.82 5.25 -16.39
N SER A 21 -0.31 4.84 -17.53
CA SER A 21 -0.50 5.55 -18.78
C SER A 21 -1.91 5.26 -19.34
N ALA A 22 -2.92 5.77 -18.70
CA ALA A 22 -4.23 5.93 -19.29
C ALA A 22 -4.78 7.26 -18.77
N SER A 23 -4.65 8.29 -19.63
CA SER A 23 -5.47 9.51 -19.60
C SER A 23 -5.85 10.05 -18.21
N ALA A 24 -4.86 10.35 -17.36
CA ALA A 24 -5.09 11.02 -16.07
C ALA A 24 -5.78 12.40 -16.23
N GLY A 25 -5.78 12.96 -17.41
CA GLY A 25 -6.47 14.21 -17.74
C GLY A 25 -7.99 14.06 -17.82
N SER A 26 -8.49 12.96 -18.41
CA SER A 26 -9.93 12.76 -18.57
C SER A 26 -10.62 12.33 -17.27
N ILE A 27 -9.94 11.52 -16.45
CA ILE A 27 -10.48 11.10 -15.14
C ILE A 27 -10.52 12.26 -14.16
N ARG A 28 -9.49 13.13 -14.16
CA ARG A 28 -9.49 14.35 -13.33
C ARG A 28 -10.56 15.35 -13.78
N ALA A 29 -10.78 15.52 -15.09
CA ALA A 29 -11.82 16.39 -15.61
C ALA A 29 -13.21 15.86 -15.27
N MET A 30 -13.48 14.55 -15.44
CA MET A 30 -14.75 13.92 -15.07
C MET A 30 -14.98 13.96 -13.55
N MET A 31 -13.98 13.68 -12.72
CA MET A 31 -14.13 13.80 -11.26
C MET A 31 -14.32 15.25 -10.79
N ALA A 32 -13.70 16.21 -11.45
CA ALA A 32 -13.88 17.62 -11.12
C ALA A 32 -15.28 18.12 -11.54
N GLU A 33 -15.78 17.66 -12.67
CA GLU A 33 -17.11 18.00 -13.17
C GLU A 33 -18.22 17.32 -12.35
N GLU A 34 -18.03 16.07 -11.96
CA GLU A 34 -18.95 15.31 -11.10
C GLU A 34 -18.95 15.85 -9.66
N MET A 35 -17.78 16.26 -9.13
CA MET A 35 -17.68 16.96 -7.84
C MET A 35 -18.35 18.33 -7.90
N GLN A 36 -18.20 19.11 -8.97
CA GLN A 36 -18.84 20.42 -9.09
C GLN A 36 -20.36 20.31 -9.28
N ALA A 37 -20.85 19.30 -9.98
CA ALA A 37 -22.29 19.03 -10.12
C ALA A 37 -22.93 18.57 -8.80
N SER A 38 -22.20 17.82 -7.97
CA SER A 38 -22.68 17.38 -6.65
C SER A 38 -22.71 18.49 -5.60
N TYR A 39 -21.95 19.56 -5.79
CA TYR A 39 -21.95 20.71 -4.87
C TYR A 39 -23.05 21.76 -5.16
N ALA A 40 -23.81 21.60 -6.25
CA ALA A 40 -24.78 22.61 -6.67
C ALA A 40 -26.24 22.33 -6.24
N ASP A 41 -26.54 21.13 -5.72
CA ASP A 41 -27.94 20.70 -5.53
C ASP A 41 -28.31 20.24 -4.10
N ASP A 42 -27.42 20.27 -3.10
CA ASP A 42 -27.76 19.91 -1.73
C ASP A 42 -27.24 20.99 -0.73
N GLU A 43 -28.03 22.04 -0.52
CA GLU A 43 -27.97 22.90 0.68
C GLU A 43 -28.58 22.21 1.92
N ASP A 44 -28.50 20.91 2.04
CA ASP A 44 -28.84 20.17 3.26
C ASP A 44 -27.57 19.49 3.82
N ASP A 45 -26.92 20.24 4.70
CA ASP A 45 -26.17 19.88 5.92
C ASP A 45 -25.78 18.39 6.07
N LEU A 46 -24.96 17.87 5.18
CA LEU A 46 -24.03 16.83 5.53
C LEU A 46 -22.77 17.53 6.08
N GLY A 47 -22.92 18.11 7.27
CA GLY A 47 -21.84 18.69 8.04
C GLY A 47 -20.74 17.70 8.30
N LEU A 48 -19.94 17.44 7.28
CA LEU A 48 -18.58 16.96 7.45
C LEU A 48 -17.76 18.20 7.84
N PRO A 49 -17.44 18.39 9.12
CA PRO A 49 -16.61 19.51 9.55
C PRO A 49 -15.16 19.21 9.17
N LEU A 50 -14.89 19.09 7.86
CA LEU A 50 -13.56 18.76 7.39
C LEU A 50 -12.57 19.92 7.58
N PHE A 51 -13.04 21.16 7.74
CA PHE A 51 -12.18 22.33 7.85
C PHE A 51 -12.63 23.40 8.86
N GLU A 52 -13.82 23.30 9.42
CA GLU A 52 -14.39 24.38 10.24
C GLU A 52 -13.90 24.42 11.69
N ASN A 53 -13.22 23.39 12.16
CA ASN A 53 -12.66 23.35 13.53
C ASN A 53 -11.14 23.21 13.52
N LEU A 54 -10.45 24.06 12.77
CA LEU A 54 -9.01 24.34 12.98
C LEU A 54 -8.80 25.32 14.13
N GLU A 55 -9.77 25.40 15.06
CA GLU A 55 -9.58 26.19 16.28
C GLU A 55 -8.33 25.67 16.99
N PRO A 56 -7.34 26.52 17.21
CA PRO A 56 -6.24 26.19 18.08
C PRO A 56 -6.84 26.01 19.47
N GLY A 57 -6.96 24.78 19.92
CA GLY A 57 -7.22 24.50 21.33
C GLY A 57 -6.24 25.31 22.19
N GLY A 58 -6.57 25.58 23.45
CA GLY A 58 -5.77 26.40 24.34
C GLY A 58 -4.27 26.08 24.33
N PRO A 59 -3.41 26.91 24.91
CA PRO A 59 -1.96 26.75 24.88
C PRO A 59 -1.55 25.33 25.27
N GLY A 60 -0.89 24.61 24.34
CA GLY A 60 -0.45 23.23 24.55
C GLY A 60 -1.34 22.13 23.94
N SER A 61 -2.54 22.45 23.43
CA SER A 61 -3.40 21.44 22.82
C SER A 61 -2.88 20.97 21.44
N LYS A 62 -3.15 19.71 21.10
CA LYS A 62 -2.77 19.08 19.82
C LYS A 62 -3.98 19.02 18.89
N SER A 63 -3.84 19.52 17.66
CA SER A 63 -4.91 19.43 16.66
C SER A 63 -5.13 17.98 16.22
N LYS A 64 -6.36 17.48 16.33
CA LYS A 64 -6.76 16.12 15.94
C LYS A 64 -6.59 15.90 14.42
N TRP A 65 -6.99 16.90 13.62
CA TRP A 65 -6.89 16.83 12.16
C TRP A 65 -5.46 16.85 11.66
N LYS A 66 -4.60 17.63 12.32
CA LYS A 66 -3.16 17.64 12.02
C LYS A 66 -2.53 16.29 12.34
N ALA A 67 -2.87 15.66 13.47
CA ALA A 67 -2.42 14.33 13.82
C ALA A 67 -2.86 13.28 12.80
N LEU A 68 -4.14 13.32 12.37
CA LEU A 68 -4.69 12.44 11.33
C LEU A 68 -3.96 12.64 10.01
N GLY A 69 -3.85 13.86 9.49
CA GLY A 69 -3.20 14.16 8.23
C GLY A 69 -1.73 13.70 8.19
N LEU A 70 -0.98 13.95 9.28
CA LEU A 70 0.40 13.47 9.41
C LEU A 70 0.49 11.94 9.33
N SER A 71 -0.45 11.21 9.95
CA SER A 71 -0.45 9.74 9.94
C SER A 71 -0.92 9.13 8.62
N ILE A 72 -1.77 9.80 7.87
CA ILE A 72 -2.13 9.38 6.50
C ILE A 72 -0.93 9.50 5.56
N LEU A 73 -0.15 10.58 5.69
CA LEU A 73 1.06 10.77 4.89
C LEU A 73 2.18 9.81 5.32
N PHE A 74 2.44 9.77 6.63
CA PHE A 74 3.48 8.94 7.24
C PHE A 74 2.93 8.21 8.45
N PRO A 75 2.59 6.90 8.34
CA PRO A 75 2.09 6.13 9.46
C PRO A 75 3.02 6.19 10.67
N GLY A 76 2.45 6.60 11.80
CA GLY A 76 3.22 6.86 13.02
C GLY A 76 3.55 8.35 13.28
N ALA A 77 3.51 9.23 12.28
CA ALA A 77 3.87 10.63 12.46
C ALA A 77 2.88 11.40 13.34
N GLY A 78 1.58 11.09 13.24
CA GLY A 78 0.58 11.66 14.14
C GLY A 78 0.72 11.17 15.57
N GLN A 79 1.11 9.92 15.77
CA GLN A 79 1.43 9.37 17.09
C GLN A 79 2.70 10.02 17.68
N PHE A 80 3.69 10.29 16.83
CA PHE A 80 4.86 11.07 17.24
C PHE A 80 4.45 12.48 17.66
N TYR A 81 3.60 13.15 16.87
CA TYR A 81 3.07 14.47 17.18
C TYR A 81 2.31 14.49 18.54
N THR A 82 1.62 13.40 18.89
CA THR A 82 0.89 13.25 20.15
C THR A 82 1.70 12.59 21.27
N GLU A 83 3.02 12.48 21.09
CA GLU A 83 3.99 11.95 22.09
C GLU A 83 3.80 10.45 22.41
N GLN A 84 3.07 9.71 21.57
CA GLN A 84 2.82 8.28 21.77
C GLN A 84 3.86 7.41 21.07
N MET A 85 5.09 7.39 21.59
CA MET A 85 6.25 6.73 20.99
C MET A 85 6.06 5.23 20.75
N LYS A 86 5.32 4.53 21.62
CA LYS A 86 5.05 3.08 21.43
C LYS A 86 4.23 2.84 20.18
N LYS A 87 3.16 3.59 19.97
CA LYS A 87 2.28 3.48 18.80
C LYS A 87 3.00 3.93 17.52
N MET A 88 3.78 5.00 17.59
CA MET A 88 4.63 5.45 16.47
C MET A 88 5.54 4.33 15.97
N ARG A 89 6.21 3.59 16.86
CA ARG A 89 7.07 2.46 16.49
C ARG A 89 6.31 1.31 15.84
N ILE A 90 5.06 1.05 16.29
CA ILE A 90 4.22 -0.01 15.71
C ILE A 90 3.81 0.35 14.28
N PHE A 91 3.19 1.52 14.08
CA PHE A 91 2.72 1.93 12.75
C PHE A 91 3.87 2.19 11.77
N GLY A 92 4.95 2.84 12.25
CA GLY A 92 6.14 3.07 11.44
C GLY A 92 6.89 1.77 11.11
N GLY A 93 6.98 0.84 12.06
CA GLY A 93 7.57 -0.48 11.82
C GLY A 93 6.74 -1.32 10.83
N ALA A 94 5.42 -1.29 10.94
CA ALA A 94 4.51 -1.92 9.99
C ALA A 94 4.71 -1.37 8.57
N GLU A 95 4.84 -0.05 8.42
CA GLU A 95 5.09 0.58 7.12
C GLU A 95 6.42 0.13 6.51
N ILE A 96 7.49 0.06 7.30
CA ILE A 96 8.79 -0.45 6.83
C ILE A 96 8.67 -1.90 6.37
N MET A 97 7.98 -2.75 7.13
CA MET A 97 7.77 -4.16 6.79
C MET A 97 6.98 -4.32 5.49
N VAL A 98 5.93 -3.53 5.31
CA VAL A 98 5.09 -3.53 4.10
C VAL A 98 5.93 -3.16 2.88
N TRP A 99 6.71 -2.08 2.93
CA TRP A 99 7.53 -1.68 1.80
C TRP A 99 8.68 -2.65 1.51
N THR A 100 9.29 -3.22 2.55
CA THR A 100 10.31 -4.27 2.39
C THR A 100 9.72 -5.49 1.69
N GLY A 101 8.53 -5.93 2.08
CA GLY A 101 7.81 -7.03 1.43
C GLY A 101 7.44 -6.73 -0.02
N PHE A 102 6.92 -5.53 -0.28
CA PHE A 102 6.58 -5.08 -1.64
C PHE A 102 7.79 -5.11 -2.58
N PHE A 103 8.87 -4.41 -2.22
CA PHE A 103 10.06 -4.34 -3.06
C PHE A 103 10.79 -5.69 -3.15
N GLY A 104 10.83 -6.45 -2.06
CA GLY A 104 11.41 -7.79 -2.05
C GLY A 104 10.73 -8.73 -3.04
N LEU A 105 9.39 -8.78 -3.05
CA LEU A 105 8.64 -9.61 -4.00
C LEU A 105 8.77 -9.10 -5.44
N ARG A 106 8.79 -7.79 -5.67
CA ARG A 106 9.00 -7.24 -7.02
C ARG A 106 10.37 -7.58 -7.56
N THR A 107 11.41 -7.44 -6.74
CA THR A 107 12.79 -7.81 -7.11
C THR A 107 12.91 -9.31 -7.40
N TYR A 108 12.33 -10.15 -6.53
CA TYR A 108 12.29 -11.59 -6.76
C TYR A 108 11.54 -11.94 -8.05
N GLY A 109 10.40 -11.28 -8.32
CA GLY A 109 9.64 -11.46 -9.56
C GLY A 109 10.45 -11.05 -10.79
N ALA A 110 11.22 -9.97 -10.72
CA ALA A 110 12.12 -9.53 -11.79
C ALA A 110 13.23 -10.54 -12.05
N TRP A 111 13.88 -11.07 -11.03
CA TRP A 111 14.89 -12.13 -11.19
C TRP A 111 14.29 -13.37 -11.87
N LYS A 112 13.13 -13.82 -11.42
CA LYS A 112 12.44 -14.95 -12.04
C LYS A 112 12.01 -14.67 -13.47
N LYS A 113 11.76 -13.41 -13.83
CA LYS A 113 11.49 -13.00 -15.20
C LYS A 113 12.73 -13.17 -16.07
N GLU A 114 13.88 -12.74 -15.62
CA GLU A 114 15.13 -12.95 -16.35
C GLU A 114 15.49 -14.45 -16.43
N ASP A 115 15.28 -15.22 -15.35
CA ASP A 115 15.51 -16.67 -15.35
C ASP A 115 14.68 -17.37 -16.43
N TYR A 116 13.35 -17.13 -16.51
CA TYR A 116 12.52 -17.81 -17.51
C TYR A 116 12.83 -17.37 -18.95
N LYS A 117 13.22 -16.11 -19.14
CA LYS A 117 13.65 -15.62 -20.45
C LYS A 117 14.94 -16.32 -20.91
N ALA A 118 15.96 -16.34 -20.06
CA ALA A 118 17.21 -17.02 -20.34
C ALA A 118 16.99 -18.52 -20.61
N TRP A 119 16.09 -19.15 -19.85
CA TRP A 119 15.73 -20.55 -20.04
C TRP A 119 15.07 -20.81 -21.40
N ALA A 120 14.12 -19.95 -21.83
CA ALA A 120 13.46 -20.06 -23.11
C ALA A 120 14.46 -19.85 -24.29
N ALA A 121 15.34 -18.87 -24.18
CA ALA A 121 16.36 -18.63 -25.18
C ALA A 121 17.29 -19.86 -25.36
N TYR A 122 17.66 -20.52 -24.24
CA TYR A 122 18.59 -21.68 -24.31
C TYR A 122 17.88 -22.96 -24.74
N HIS A 123 16.68 -23.27 -24.25
CA HIS A 123 16.01 -24.55 -24.46
C HIS A 123 14.96 -24.57 -25.59
N ALA A 124 14.50 -23.39 -26.02
CA ALA A 124 13.55 -23.26 -27.12
C ALA A 124 14.09 -22.43 -28.29
N GLY A 125 15.29 -21.86 -28.19
CA GLY A 125 15.84 -20.97 -29.20
C GLY A 125 15.02 -19.69 -29.40
N ALA A 126 14.20 -19.32 -28.42
CA ALA A 126 13.29 -18.17 -28.49
C ALA A 126 14.03 -16.83 -28.38
N ASP A 127 13.69 -15.87 -29.26
CA ASP A 127 14.09 -14.48 -29.04
C ASP A 127 13.25 -13.84 -27.94
N VAL A 128 13.92 -13.47 -26.86
CA VAL A 128 13.26 -12.97 -25.63
C VAL A 128 13.39 -11.46 -25.46
N ASN A 129 13.82 -10.73 -26.52
CA ASN A 129 13.97 -9.30 -26.49
C ASN A 129 12.67 -8.61 -26.94
N ASP A 130 12.20 -7.67 -26.13
CA ASP A 130 11.07 -6.77 -26.44
C ASP A 130 9.79 -7.45 -26.95
N LYS A 131 9.50 -8.69 -26.49
CA LYS A 131 8.28 -9.40 -26.83
C LYS A 131 7.13 -9.05 -25.88
N PRO A 132 5.88 -9.04 -26.39
CA PRO A 132 4.69 -8.89 -25.56
C PRO A 132 4.52 -10.07 -24.60
N ASP A 133 3.77 -9.85 -23.51
CA ASP A 133 3.56 -10.91 -22.50
C ASP A 133 2.83 -12.13 -23.07
N ASP A 134 1.97 -11.95 -24.09
CA ASP A 134 1.26 -13.01 -24.79
C ASP A 134 2.20 -13.97 -25.50
N TYR A 135 3.30 -13.48 -26.08
CA TYR A 135 4.34 -14.34 -26.66
C TYR A 135 4.96 -15.26 -25.59
N TYR A 136 5.34 -14.70 -24.44
CA TYR A 136 5.86 -15.50 -23.32
C TYR A 136 4.81 -16.44 -22.74
N GLU A 137 3.53 -16.11 -22.89
CA GLU A 137 2.43 -16.99 -22.49
C GLU A 137 2.30 -18.17 -23.42
N SER A 138 2.39 -17.95 -24.73
CA SER A 138 2.34 -19.00 -25.74
C SER A 138 3.43 -20.05 -25.55
N LEU A 139 4.67 -19.63 -25.21
CA LEU A 139 5.77 -20.56 -24.87
C LEU A 139 5.43 -21.47 -23.68
N THR A 140 4.46 -21.14 -22.87
CA THR A 140 4.03 -21.96 -21.71
C THR A 140 3.20 -23.16 -22.13
N TYR A 141 2.41 -23.02 -23.19
CA TYR A 141 1.38 -24.00 -23.58
C TYR A 141 1.75 -24.82 -24.82
N TYR A 142 2.49 -24.25 -25.74
CA TYR A 142 2.77 -24.85 -27.04
C TYR A 142 4.24 -25.28 -27.16
N ASP A 143 4.47 -26.41 -27.81
CA ASP A 143 5.82 -26.97 -28.01
C ASP A 143 6.65 -26.13 -28.99
N ASN A 144 5.99 -25.59 -30.02
CA ASN A 144 6.64 -24.80 -31.05
C ASN A 144 5.70 -23.81 -31.70
N LEU A 145 6.25 -22.93 -32.53
CA LEU A 145 5.53 -21.91 -33.28
C LEU A 145 4.44 -22.49 -34.19
N ASP A 146 4.74 -23.61 -34.87
CA ASP A 146 3.80 -24.24 -35.82
C ASP A 146 2.58 -24.78 -35.10
N GLU A 147 2.76 -25.44 -33.97
CA GLU A 147 1.66 -25.92 -33.13
C GLU A 147 0.76 -24.78 -32.68
N TYR A 148 1.36 -23.69 -32.20
CA TYR A 148 0.63 -22.50 -31.80
C TYR A 148 -0.24 -21.95 -32.95
N ASN A 149 0.38 -21.69 -34.11
CA ASN A 149 -0.31 -21.11 -35.25
C ASN A 149 -1.43 -22.02 -35.77
N GLN A 150 -1.21 -23.35 -35.80
CA GLN A 150 -2.24 -24.30 -36.21
C GLN A 150 -3.42 -24.35 -35.28
N LEU A 151 -3.18 -24.40 -33.96
CA LEU A 151 -4.24 -24.46 -32.97
C LEU A 151 -4.98 -23.14 -32.86
N GLU A 152 -4.28 -22.00 -32.92
CA GLU A 152 -4.89 -20.68 -32.92
C GLU A 152 -5.83 -20.50 -34.12
N LEU A 153 -5.39 -20.93 -35.32
CA LEU A 153 -6.22 -20.90 -36.51
C LEU A 153 -7.42 -21.85 -36.40
N LEU A 154 -7.27 -23.00 -35.76
CA LEU A 154 -8.34 -23.98 -35.58
C LEU A 154 -9.42 -23.47 -34.64
N TYR A 155 -9.02 -22.82 -33.51
CA TYR A 155 -9.98 -22.37 -32.48
C TYR A 155 -10.56 -21.01 -32.76
N GLU A 156 -9.77 -20.05 -33.26
CA GLU A 156 -10.18 -18.66 -33.46
C GLU A 156 -10.55 -18.34 -34.93
N GLY A 157 -10.17 -19.19 -35.85
CA GLY A 157 -10.49 -19.03 -37.27
C GLY A 157 -9.97 -17.71 -37.83
N SER A 158 -10.87 -16.90 -38.38
CA SER A 158 -10.53 -15.59 -38.96
C SER A 158 -10.09 -14.52 -37.93
N ARG A 159 -10.23 -14.79 -36.64
CA ARG A 159 -9.77 -13.89 -35.55
C ARG A 159 -8.41 -14.31 -34.99
N ALA A 160 -7.83 -15.39 -35.48
CA ALA A 160 -6.54 -15.91 -35.01
C ALA A 160 -5.43 -14.86 -35.10
N VAL A 161 -4.68 -14.71 -34.02
CA VAL A 161 -3.49 -13.84 -33.95
C VAL A 161 -2.26 -14.72 -34.14
N LEU A 162 -1.81 -14.84 -35.41
CA LEU A 162 -0.68 -15.68 -35.77
C LEU A 162 0.64 -14.94 -35.62
N TYR A 163 1.66 -15.63 -35.15
CA TYR A 163 3.03 -15.12 -35.20
C TYR A 163 3.66 -15.49 -36.56
N PRO A 164 4.44 -14.56 -37.17
CA PRO A 164 5.10 -14.82 -38.44
C PRO A 164 6.22 -15.87 -38.24
N ASP A 165 6.42 -16.71 -39.29
CA ASP A 165 7.53 -17.65 -39.32
C ASP A 165 8.84 -16.90 -39.64
N THR A 166 9.37 -16.25 -38.62
CA THR A 166 10.62 -15.48 -38.70
C THR A 166 11.49 -15.84 -37.48
N PRO A 167 12.82 -15.71 -37.58
CA PRO A 167 13.71 -15.99 -36.45
C PRO A 167 13.35 -15.21 -35.18
N GLU A 168 12.68 -14.09 -35.33
CA GLU A 168 12.26 -13.21 -34.23
C GLU A 168 11.15 -13.82 -33.39
N TYR A 169 10.22 -14.60 -33.99
CA TYR A 169 9.09 -15.21 -33.27
C TYR A 169 9.23 -16.74 -33.19
N TYR A 170 10.33 -17.29 -33.67
CA TYR A 170 10.60 -18.72 -33.62
C TYR A 170 10.79 -19.23 -32.20
N TRP A 171 10.23 -20.39 -31.87
CA TRP A 171 10.60 -21.23 -30.75
C TRP A 171 10.31 -22.70 -31.07
N ASN A 172 11.07 -23.58 -30.44
CA ASN A 172 10.85 -25.02 -30.48
C ASN A 172 11.50 -25.65 -29.25
N TRP A 173 10.69 -26.13 -28.33
CA TRP A 173 11.19 -26.69 -27.07
C TRP A 173 11.94 -28.00 -27.34
N ASP A 174 13.10 -28.16 -26.69
CA ASP A 174 13.90 -29.40 -26.75
C ASP A 174 13.24 -30.57 -26.01
N SER A 175 12.39 -30.29 -25.02
CA SER A 175 11.64 -31.29 -24.25
C SER A 175 10.46 -30.68 -23.47
N ASP A 176 9.46 -31.52 -23.18
CA ASP A 176 8.36 -31.18 -22.24
C ASP A 176 8.87 -30.79 -20.86
N GLY A 177 9.97 -31.40 -20.41
CA GLY A 177 10.59 -31.04 -19.12
C GLY A 177 11.08 -29.60 -19.10
N SER A 178 11.73 -29.15 -20.17
CA SER A 178 12.22 -27.78 -20.30
C SER A 178 11.07 -26.77 -20.34
N ARG A 179 10.00 -27.09 -21.11
CA ARG A 179 8.79 -26.28 -21.15
C ARG A 179 8.09 -26.20 -19.77
N SER A 180 8.00 -27.32 -19.07
CA SER A 180 7.43 -27.36 -17.72
C SER A 180 8.24 -26.51 -16.72
N HIS A 181 9.56 -26.58 -16.78
CA HIS A 181 10.43 -25.75 -15.94
C HIS A 181 10.28 -24.25 -16.24
N TYR A 182 10.20 -23.89 -17.54
CA TYR A 182 9.89 -22.52 -17.95
C TYR A 182 8.57 -22.01 -17.34
N ARG A 183 7.51 -22.82 -17.44
CA ARG A 183 6.20 -22.52 -16.86
C ARG A 183 6.29 -22.27 -15.35
N ASP A 184 7.05 -23.08 -14.64
CA ASP A 184 7.28 -22.90 -13.21
C ASP A 184 7.98 -21.58 -12.87
N LEU A 185 9.03 -21.24 -13.60
CA LEU A 185 9.76 -19.99 -13.45
C LEU A 185 8.85 -18.77 -13.72
N ARG A 186 8.09 -18.83 -14.83
CA ARG A 186 7.13 -17.78 -15.22
C ARG A 186 6.02 -17.63 -14.16
N ASN A 187 5.47 -18.73 -13.66
CA ASN A 187 4.48 -18.72 -12.61
C ASN A 187 5.03 -18.13 -11.30
N LYS A 188 6.26 -18.45 -10.91
CA LYS A 188 6.95 -17.86 -9.76
C LYS A 188 7.08 -16.34 -9.91
N SER A 189 7.49 -15.88 -11.11
CA SER A 189 7.56 -14.44 -11.41
C SER A 189 6.19 -13.76 -11.29
N LYS A 190 5.19 -14.25 -12.02
CA LYS A 190 3.82 -13.69 -12.02
C LYS A 190 3.19 -13.71 -10.61
N ASN A 191 3.37 -14.78 -9.86
CA ASN A 191 2.87 -14.90 -8.50
C ASN A 191 3.55 -13.91 -7.56
N ALA A 192 4.86 -13.66 -7.70
CA ALA A 192 5.57 -12.67 -6.91
C ALA A 192 5.03 -11.25 -7.17
N TYR A 193 4.85 -10.86 -8.43
CA TYR A 193 4.22 -9.58 -8.78
C TYR A 193 2.80 -9.45 -8.23
N ARG A 194 1.98 -10.50 -8.37
CA ARG A 194 0.61 -10.52 -7.86
C ARG A 194 0.56 -10.40 -6.33
N ARG A 195 1.43 -11.14 -5.64
CA ARG A 195 1.54 -11.06 -4.18
C ARG A 195 2.06 -9.70 -3.70
N SER A 196 2.92 -9.04 -4.47
CA SER A 196 3.39 -7.69 -4.10
C SER A 196 2.25 -6.68 -4.01
N LEU A 197 1.19 -6.82 -4.81
CA LEU A 197 0.02 -5.93 -4.75
C LEU A 197 -0.73 -6.02 -3.41
N LEU A 198 -0.67 -7.17 -2.71
CA LEU A 198 -1.27 -7.30 -1.38
C LEU A 198 -0.61 -6.36 -0.36
N PHE A 199 0.69 -6.11 -0.51
CA PHE A 199 1.41 -5.16 0.33
C PHE A 199 0.97 -3.71 0.10
N LEU A 200 0.58 -3.34 -1.13
CA LEU A 200 -0.03 -2.02 -1.38
C LEU A 200 -1.36 -1.88 -0.64
N GLY A 201 -2.20 -2.91 -0.67
CA GLY A 201 -3.43 -2.95 0.12
C GLY A 201 -3.16 -2.80 1.62
N ALA A 202 -2.16 -3.53 2.13
CA ALA A 202 -1.74 -3.44 3.54
C ALA A 202 -1.21 -2.04 3.90
N ALA A 203 -0.49 -1.36 2.98
CA ALA A 203 -0.03 0.02 3.19
C ALA A 203 -1.21 0.99 3.35
N VAL A 204 -2.25 0.87 2.51
CA VAL A 204 -3.46 1.70 2.61
C VAL A 204 -4.16 1.47 3.95
N ILE A 205 -4.35 0.21 4.33
CA ILE A 205 -4.97 -0.15 5.62
C ILE A 205 -4.16 0.42 6.79
N ASN A 206 -2.82 0.28 6.77
CA ASN A 206 -1.95 0.82 7.81
C ASN A 206 -2.09 2.34 7.95
N ARG A 207 -2.21 3.08 6.83
CA ARG A 207 -2.41 4.55 6.83
C ARG A 207 -3.75 4.95 7.43
N VAL A 208 -4.83 4.27 7.05
CA VAL A 208 -6.16 4.54 7.58
C VAL A 208 -6.21 4.27 9.09
N LEU A 209 -5.72 3.11 9.53
CA LEU A 209 -5.70 2.76 10.95
C LEU A 209 -4.81 3.71 11.77
N SER A 210 -3.62 4.06 11.24
CA SER A 210 -2.73 5.03 11.87
C SER A 210 -3.37 6.41 11.97
N GLY A 211 -4.07 6.86 10.93
CA GLY A 211 -4.78 8.14 10.94
C GLY A 211 -5.87 8.19 12.01
N ILE A 212 -6.74 7.17 12.08
CA ILE A 212 -7.80 7.07 13.08
C ILE A 212 -7.21 7.04 14.50
N ASP A 213 -6.17 6.23 14.72
CA ASP A 213 -5.52 6.15 16.02
C ASP A 213 -4.88 7.49 16.42
N ALA A 214 -4.21 8.18 15.49
CA ALA A 214 -3.61 9.49 15.74
C ALA A 214 -4.65 10.56 16.12
N TYR A 215 -5.79 10.57 15.42
CA TYR A 215 -6.92 11.45 15.75
C TYR A 215 -7.42 11.22 17.18
N ARG A 216 -7.63 9.96 17.57
CA ARG A 216 -8.03 9.59 18.93
C ARG A 216 -6.95 9.93 19.97
N SER A 217 -5.71 9.72 19.62
CA SER A 217 -4.55 10.00 20.48
C SER A 217 -4.42 11.49 20.80
N ALA A 218 -4.66 12.37 19.80
CA ALA A 218 -4.70 13.81 20.02
C ALA A 218 -5.83 14.22 20.99
N GLY A 219 -7.02 13.61 20.86
CA GLY A 219 -8.11 13.82 21.77
C GLY A 219 -7.81 13.39 23.21
N SER A 220 -7.13 12.26 23.38
CA SER A 220 -6.70 11.77 24.70
C SER A 220 -5.64 12.66 25.30
N TYR A 221 -4.67 13.12 24.51
CA TYR A 221 -3.64 14.07 24.93
C TYR A 221 -4.24 15.37 25.46
N ASN A 222 -5.19 15.96 24.72
CA ASN A 222 -5.84 17.21 25.12
C ASN A 222 -6.62 17.03 26.42
N ARG A 223 -7.38 15.95 26.61
CA ARG A 223 -8.08 15.68 27.87
C ARG A 223 -7.12 15.54 29.05
N GLN A 224 -5.95 14.92 28.87
CA GLN A 224 -4.94 14.83 29.93
C GLN A 224 -4.40 16.21 30.31
N GLN A 225 -4.19 17.09 29.32
CA GLN A 225 -3.76 18.47 29.55
C GLN A 225 -4.80 19.27 30.31
N GLU A 226 -6.08 19.19 29.97
CA GLU A 226 -7.18 19.84 30.66
C GLU A 226 -7.27 19.38 32.11
N PHE A 227 -7.12 18.07 32.35
CA PHE A 227 -7.18 17.52 33.71
C PHE A 227 -5.99 17.95 34.57
N SER A 228 -4.79 18.00 33.96
CA SER A 228 -3.58 18.48 34.65
C SER A 228 -3.61 19.99 34.94
N GLY A 229 -4.25 20.78 34.07
CA GLY A 229 -4.41 22.22 34.23
C GLY A 229 -5.50 22.63 35.24
N SER A 230 -6.44 21.72 35.57
CA SER A 230 -7.55 22.01 36.50
C SER A 230 -7.16 22.08 37.96
N GLY A 231 -5.93 21.70 38.31
CA GLY A 231 -5.44 21.67 39.69
C GLY A 231 -6.13 20.64 40.59
N TRP A 232 -7.04 19.83 40.03
CA TRP A 232 -7.73 18.78 40.78
C TRP A 232 -6.92 17.47 40.73
N ARG A 233 -6.70 16.87 41.90
CA ARG A 233 -6.10 15.53 42.02
C ARG A 233 -7.10 14.60 42.70
N VAL A 234 -7.37 13.46 42.06
CA VAL A 234 -8.07 12.34 42.68
C VAL A 234 -7.04 11.49 43.39
N TYR A 235 -7.18 11.25 44.67
CA TYR A 235 -6.39 10.26 45.37
C TYR A 235 -7.30 9.16 45.92
N CYS A 236 -6.79 7.94 45.84
CA CYS A 236 -7.41 6.80 46.49
C CYS A 236 -6.44 6.34 47.57
N SER A 237 -6.88 6.37 48.81
CA SER A 237 -6.13 5.83 49.94
C SER A 237 -6.88 4.60 50.47
N SER A 238 -6.16 3.49 50.61
CA SER A 238 -6.65 2.33 51.38
C SER A 238 -5.85 2.23 52.64
N ALA A 239 -6.45 2.51 53.76
CA ALA A 239 -5.84 2.34 55.08
C ALA A 239 -5.84 0.83 55.44
N GLY A 240 -4.72 0.17 55.16
CA GLY A 240 -4.32 -1.14 55.73
C GLY A 240 -5.26 -2.30 55.48
N LEU A 241 -4.68 -3.50 55.38
CA LEU A 241 -5.35 -4.81 55.37
C LEU A 241 -5.98 -5.15 56.73
N THR A 242 -6.96 -4.35 57.18
CA THR A 242 -7.79 -4.68 58.30
C THR A 242 -9.20 -5.06 57.83
N LYS A 243 -9.89 -5.91 58.57
CA LYS A 243 -11.13 -6.60 58.21
C LYS A 243 -12.31 -5.64 57.93
N ASP A 244 -12.17 -4.37 58.20
CA ASP A 244 -13.09 -3.28 57.93
C ASP A 244 -12.37 -2.21 57.07
N GLY A 245 -11.96 -2.62 55.83
CA GLY A 245 -11.19 -1.75 54.96
C GLY A 245 -11.95 -0.52 54.50
N ASP A 246 -11.64 0.62 55.08
CA ASP A 246 -12.16 1.91 54.59
C ASP A 246 -11.44 2.34 53.32
N PHE A 247 -12.21 2.50 52.27
CA PHE A 247 -11.76 3.11 51.03
C PHE A 247 -12.07 4.59 51.06
N GLU A 248 -11.04 5.43 51.05
CA GLU A 248 -11.19 6.88 50.95
C GLU A 248 -10.85 7.35 49.52
N ILE A 249 -11.84 7.93 48.85
CA ILE A 249 -11.64 8.62 47.57
C ILE A 249 -11.75 10.11 47.83
N GLY A 250 -10.66 10.84 47.68
CA GLY A 250 -10.64 12.29 47.92
C GLY A 250 -10.33 13.08 46.65
N LEU A 251 -10.89 14.28 46.56
CA LEU A 251 -10.58 15.26 45.51
C LEU A 251 -9.84 16.43 46.20
N THR A 252 -8.61 16.71 45.77
CA THR A 252 -7.86 17.87 46.22
C THR A 252 -7.68 18.84 45.06
N ARG A 253 -7.84 20.13 45.34
CA ARG A 253 -7.53 21.21 44.38
C ARG A 253 -6.35 22.02 44.96
N GLN A 254 -5.31 22.16 44.15
CA GLN A 254 -4.22 23.08 44.46
C GLN A 254 -4.58 24.44 43.86
N PHE A 255 -4.62 25.48 44.69
CA PHE A 255 -4.87 26.88 44.31
C PHE A 255 -3.54 27.57 44.03
#